data_fcb8718df056601059f56814059d73dc
#
_entry.id   fcb8718df056601059f56814059d73dc
#
_cell.length_a   1.000
_cell.length_b   1.000
_cell.length_c   1.000
_cell.angle_alpha   90.00
_cell.angle_beta   90.00
_cell.angle_gamma   90.00
#
_symmetry.space_group_name_H-M   'P 1'
#
loop_
_entity.id
_entity.type
_entity.pdbx_description
1 polymer ?
#
loop_
_entity_poly.entity_id
_entity_poly.type
_entity_poly.pdbx_seq_one_letter_code
_entity_poly.pdbx_strand_id
1 'polypeptide(L)'
;MPELSQETQRGGSLPYGLAEVTGPSMVPTLYHGDRLVVRYGARIRPGDVVVLRHPFQQDLLVVKRVAERREGGWWVLGDNAYAGGDSTDYGTVPEDLVLGRVRFRYRPRRPGQRSPLAVAAWALSAARPVLSDRSASRRLRAR
;
A
#
# COMPACT_ATOMS: atom_id res chain seq x y z
N MET A 1 3.67 14.46 5.44
CA MET A 1 4.07 13.23 6.09
C MET A 1 3.14 12.13 5.69
N PRO A 2 3.61 11.10 5.05
CA PRO A 2 2.78 9.95 4.83
C PRO A 2 2.51 9.30 6.18
N GLU A 3 1.31 9.45 6.65
CA GLU A 3 0.88 8.82 7.89
C GLU A 3 -0.16 7.78 7.60
N LEU A 4 0.13 6.56 7.98
CA LEU A 4 -0.88 5.55 8.12
C LEU A 4 -1.39 5.64 9.56
N SER A 5 -2.68 5.86 9.70
CA SER A 5 -3.27 5.95 11.03
C SER A 5 -3.02 4.67 11.81
N GLN A 6 -2.36 4.82 12.94
CA GLN A 6 -1.97 3.68 13.77
C GLN A 6 -3.10 3.17 14.67
N GLU A 7 -4.33 3.46 14.35
CA GLU A 7 -5.44 3.23 15.28
C GLU A 7 -5.76 1.78 15.63
N THR A 8 -5.07 0.82 15.07
CA THR A 8 -5.58 -0.55 15.16
C THR A 8 -4.70 -1.56 15.88
N GLN A 9 -3.75 -1.12 16.67
CA GLN A 9 -2.93 -2.09 17.40
C GLN A 9 -3.54 -2.58 18.71
N ARG A 10 -4.78 -2.24 19.00
CA ARG A 10 -5.36 -2.56 20.32
C ARG A 10 -6.22 -3.82 20.38
N GLY A 11 -6.39 -4.50 19.29
CA GLY A 11 -7.18 -5.72 19.31
C GLY A 11 -6.31 -6.93 19.06
N GLY A 12 -5.61 -7.44 20.05
CA GLY A 12 -4.67 -8.54 19.92
C GLY A 12 -5.21 -9.84 19.32
N SER A 13 -6.42 -9.85 18.74
CA SER A 13 -7.03 -11.05 18.18
C SER A 13 -7.37 -10.97 16.70
N LEU A 14 -7.41 -9.78 16.08
CA LEU A 14 -7.75 -9.66 14.67
C LEU A 14 -6.49 -9.47 13.83
N PRO A 15 -6.30 -10.31 12.78
CA PRO A 15 -5.15 -10.20 11.89
C PRO A 15 -5.26 -9.03 10.89
N TYR A 16 -6.30 -8.22 10.99
CA TYR A 16 -6.58 -7.14 10.07
C TYR A 16 -6.48 -5.78 10.75
N GLY A 17 -6.01 -4.79 9.99
CA GLY A 17 -5.96 -3.41 10.42
C GLY A 17 -6.35 -2.46 9.32
N LEU A 18 -6.50 -1.19 9.67
CA LEU A 18 -6.84 -0.12 8.75
C LEU A 18 -5.67 0.84 8.60
N ALA A 19 -5.51 1.36 7.39
CA ALA A 19 -4.49 2.35 7.08
C ALA A 19 -5.04 3.35 6.07
N GLU A 20 -4.46 4.55 6.01
CA GLU A 20 -4.84 5.58 5.05
C GLU A 20 -3.65 5.93 4.18
N VAL A 21 -3.87 6.04 2.87
CA VAL A 21 -2.82 6.38 1.91
C VAL A 21 -2.59 7.88 1.90
N THR A 22 -1.32 8.28 2.03
CA THR A 22 -0.90 9.64 1.81
C THR A 22 0.14 9.70 0.70
N GLY A 23 0.04 10.72 -0.15
CA GLY A 23 0.97 10.91 -1.26
C GLY A 23 0.67 10.05 -2.48
N PRO A 24 1.42 10.28 -3.57
CA PRO A 24 1.13 9.72 -4.88
C PRO A 24 1.95 8.48 -5.25
N SER A 25 2.71 7.88 -4.35
CA SER A 25 3.71 6.87 -4.71
C SER A 25 3.10 5.60 -5.31
N MET A 26 1.84 5.31 -5.05
CA MET A 26 1.15 4.11 -5.53
C MET A 26 0.11 4.39 -6.62
N VAL A 27 0.07 5.60 -7.16
CA VAL A 27 -0.79 5.92 -8.30
C VAL A 27 -0.31 5.11 -9.52
N PRO A 28 -1.19 4.51 -10.31
CA PRO A 28 -2.65 4.62 -10.32
C PRO A 28 -3.39 3.57 -9.48
N THR A 29 -2.68 2.71 -8.77
CA THR A 29 -3.30 1.65 -7.97
C THR A 29 -4.01 2.21 -6.74
N LEU A 30 -3.33 3.09 -6.01
CA LEU A 30 -3.84 3.73 -4.81
C LEU A 30 -3.63 5.22 -4.90
N TYR A 31 -4.60 5.99 -4.39
CA TYR A 31 -4.55 7.45 -4.38
C TYR A 31 -4.56 7.97 -2.95
N HIS A 32 -4.04 9.18 -2.79
CA HIS A 32 -4.10 9.89 -1.51
C HIS A 32 -5.54 9.90 -0.96
N GLY A 33 -5.69 9.55 0.30
CA GLY A 33 -7.00 9.47 0.97
C GLY A 33 -7.66 8.09 0.89
N ASP A 34 -7.16 7.17 0.07
CA ASP A 34 -7.67 5.81 0.05
C ASP A 34 -7.48 5.16 1.41
N ARG A 35 -8.47 4.39 1.85
CA ARG A 35 -8.39 3.62 3.09
C ARG A 35 -8.14 2.15 2.75
N LEU A 36 -7.28 1.53 3.52
CA LEU A 36 -6.82 0.18 3.23
C LEU A 36 -7.19 -0.77 4.35
N VAL A 37 -7.58 -1.98 3.95
CA VAL A 37 -7.65 -3.12 4.87
C VAL A 37 -6.37 -3.92 4.69
N VAL A 38 -5.61 -4.05 5.76
CA VAL A 38 -4.30 -4.69 5.78
C VAL A 38 -4.39 -5.98 6.58
N ARG A 39 -3.89 -7.07 6.03
CA ARG A 39 -3.72 -8.31 6.78
C ARG A 39 -2.32 -8.39 7.34
N TYR A 40 -2.19 -8.28 8.65
CA TYR A 40 -0.92 -8.41 9.36
C TYR A 40 -0.43 -9.86 9.37
N GLY A 41 0.89 -10.03 9.32
CA GLY A 41 1.50 -11.34 9.37
C GLY A 41 1.24 -12.22 8.15
N ALA A 42 0.70 -11.66 7.08
CA ALA A 42 0.45 -12.42 5.86
C ALA A 42 1.76 -12.83 5.19
N ARG A 43 1.73 -13.99 4.53
CA ARG A 43 2.84 -14.40 3.68
C ARG A 43 2.96 -13.44 2.50
N ILE A 44 4.15 -12.87 2.32
CA ILE A 44 4.43 -11.89 1.28
C ILE A 44 5.03 -12.56 0.06
N ARG A 45 4.62 -12.10 -1.11
CA ARG A 45 5.11 -12.59 -2.41
C ARG A 45 5.36 -11.42 -3.33
N PRO A 46 6.26 -11.56 -4.33
CA PRO A 46 6.39 -10.57 -5.39
C PRO A 46 5.04 -10.26 -6.04
N GLY A 47 4.76 -8.99 -6.23
CA GLY A 47 3.48 -8.50 -6.75
C GLY A 47 2.53 -7.99 -5.69
N ASP A 48 2.72 -8.36 -4.44
CA ASP A 48 1.85 -7.91 -3.34
C ASP A 48 2.07 -6.43 -3.04
N VAL A 49 0.99 -5.74 -2.69
CA VAL A 49 1.06 -4.41 -2.10
C VAL A 49 1.10 -4.59 -0.59
N VAL A 50 2.10 -3.97 0.03
CA VAL A 50 2.38 -4.17 1.46
C VAL A 50 2.47 -2.85 2.21
N VAL A 51 2.20 -2.92 3.50
CA VAL A 51 2.48 -1.85 4.45
C VAL A 51 3.75 -2.24 5.20
N LEU A 52 4.69 -1.31 5.28
CA LEU A 52 5.98 -1.53 5.93
C LEU A 52 6.41 -0.32 6.75
N ARG A 53 7.29 -0.56 7.71
CA ARG A 53 7.99 0.52 8.41
C ARG A 53 9.17 0.99 7.58
N HIS A 54 9.30 2.29 7.44
CA HIS A 54 10.44 2.86 6.71
C HIS A 54 11.75 2.43 7.40
N PRO A 55 12.75 1.89 6.66
CA PRO A 55 13.97 1.36 7.27
C PRO A 55 14.77 2.37 8.10
N PHE A 56 14.74 3.65 7.73
CA PHE A 56 15.46 4.71 8.42
C PHE A 56 14.58 5.58 9.31
N GLN A 57 13.26 5.41 9.25
CA GLN A 57 12.28 6.09 10.07
C GLN A 57 11.18 5.10 10.46
N GLN A 58 11.46 4.24 11.42
CA GLN A 58 10.57 3.11 11.73
C GLN A 58 9.23 3.49 12.35
N ASP A 59 9.05 4.74 12.75
CA ASP A 59 7.76 5.30 13.13
C ASP A 59 6.90 5.71 11.91
N LEU A 60 7.50 5.74 10.71
CA LEU A 60 6.83 6.08 9.47
C LEU A 60 6.39 4.80 8.75
N LEU A 61 5.07 4.69 8.51
CA LEU A 61 4.52 3.60 7.72
C LEU A 61 4.36 4.04 6.27
N VAL A 62 4.73 3.15 5.35
CA VAL A 62 4.62 3.40 3.91
C VAL A 62 3.97 2.21 3.22
N VAL A 63 3.36 2.48 2.06
CA VAL A 63 2.72 1.46 1.21
C VAL A 63 3.49 1.36 -0.08
N LYS A 64 3.93 0.17 -0.43
CA LYS A 64 4.70 -0.09 -1.65
C LYS A 64 4.32 -1.46 -2.23
N ARG A 65 4.76 -1.71 -3.47
CA ARG A 65 4.62 -3.03 -4.10
C ARG A 65 5.92 -3.81 -3.97
N VAL A 66 5.81 -5.07 -3.60
CA VAL A 66 6.96 -5.97 -3.55
C VAL A 66 7.39 -6.31 -4.98
N ALA A 67 8.62 -5.97 -5.33
CA ALA A 67 9.18 -6.28 -6.64
C ALA A 67 9.85 -7.64 -6.66
N GLU A 68 10.72 -7.91 -5.69
CA GLU A 68 11.44 -9.17 -5.61
C GLU A 68 11.98 -9.40 -4.20
N ARG A 69 12.27 -10.67 -3.91
CA ARG A 69 13.03 -11.01 -2.71
C ARG A 69 14.51 -10.82 -2.98
N ARG A 70 15.18 -10.22 -2.00
CA ARG A 70 16.64 -10.08 -1.99
C ARG A 70 17.19 -10.57 -0.67
N GLU A 71 18.49 -10.80 -0.60
CA GLU A 71 19.13 -11.20 0.64
C GLU A 71 18.78 -10.24 1.78
N GLY A 72 18.25 -10.80 2.87
CA GLY A 72 17.85 -10.04 4.04
C GLY A 72 16.48 -9.40 4.00
N GLY A 73 15.71 -9.54 2.92
CA GLY A 73 14.38 -8.97 2.90
C GLY A 73 13.76 -8.79 1.52
N TRP A 74 13.08 -7.67 1.34
CA TRP A 74 12.27 -7.38 0.16
C TRP A 74 12.69 -6.10 -0.53
N TRP A 75 12.76 -6.15 -1.86
CA TRP A 75 12.90 -4.95 -2.68
C TRP A 75 11.50 -4.46 -3.03
N VAL A 76 11.19 -3.23 -2.60
CA VAL A 76 9.84 -2.66 -2.75
C VAL A 76 9.90 -1.39 -3.59
N LEU A 77 8.91 -1.20 -4.44
CA LEU A 77 8.84 -0.06 -5.36
C LEU A 77 7.45 0.55 -5.34
N GLY A 78 7.39 1.86 -5.54
CA GLY A 78 6.14 2.55 -5.79
C GLY A 78 5.63 2.30 -7.20
N ASP A 79 4.34 2.13 -7.39
CA ASP A 79 3.74 1.97 -8.72
C ASP A 79 3.91 3.23 -9.58
N ASN A 80 4.07 4.39 -8.94
CA ASN A 80 4.34 5.65 -9.60
C ASN A 80 5.85 5.87 -9.73
N ALA A 81 6.38 5.73 -10.93
CA ALA A 81 7.80 5.89 -11.20
C ALA A 81 8.35 7.30 -10.92
N TYR A 82 7.47 8.31 -10.89
CA TYR A 82 7.86 9.71 -10.67
C TYR A 82 7.91 10.09 -9.20
N ALA A 83 7.39 9.25 -8.31
CA ALA A 83 7.48 9.49 -6.88
C ALA A 83 8.63 8.68 -6.29
N GLY A 84 9.43 9.27 -5.44
CA GLY A 84 10.52 8.59 -4.73
C GLY A 84 10.02 7.88 -3.46
N GLY A 85 10.96 7.53 -2.58
CA GLY A 85 10.64 6.97 -1.27
C GLY A 85 10.42 5.46 -1.27
N ASP A 86 11.13 4.74 -2.14
CA ASP A 86 11.09 3.28 -2.20
C ASP A 86 12.50 2.68 -2.07
N SER A 87 12.68 1.40 -2.36
CA SER A 87 13.97 0.72 -2.22
C SER A 87 15.09 1.32 -3.06
N THR A 88 14.76 2.09 -4.11
CA THR A 88 15.80 2.82 -4.86
C THR A 88 16.48 3.88 -3.99
N ASP A 89 15.79 4.37 -2.96
CA ASP A 89 16.33 5.36 -2.03
C ASP A 89 16.94 4.71 -0.77
N TYR A 90 16.31 3.66 -0.23
CA TYR A 90 16.71 3.11 1.06
C TYR A 90 17.14 1.63 1.03
N GLY A 91 17.15 1.02 -0.15
CA GLY A 91 17.62 -0.37 -0.28
C GLY A 91 16.62 -1.43 0.12
N THR A 92 17.12 -2.63 0.34
CA THR A 92 16.31 -3.77 0.74
C THR A 92 15.65 -3.53 2.09
N VAL A 93 14.35 -3.82 2.18
CA VAL A 93 13.60 -3.70 3.44
C VAL A 93 13.71 -5.03 4.20
N PRO A 94 14.24 -5.02 5.43
CA PRO A 94 14.24 -6.22 6.26
C PRO A 94 12.84 -6.83 6.41
N GLU A 95 12.78 -8.14 6.42
CA GLU A 95 11.50 -8.86 6.44
C GLU A 95 10.63 -8.50 7.65
N ASP A 96 11.23 -8.25 8.80
CA ASP A 96 10.52 -7.88 10.02
C ASP A 96 9.91 -6.47 9.98
N LEU A 97 10.31 -5.63 9.04
CA LEU A 97 9.71 -4.31 8.85
C LEU A 97 8.47 -4.34 7.94
N VAL A 98 8.23 -5.43 7.23
CA VAL A 98 7.02 -5.60 6.42
C VAL A 98 5.90 -6.10 7.33
N LEU A 99 4.90 -5.25 7.56
CA LEU A 99 3.87 -5.52 8.55
C LEU A 99 2.73 -6.38 8.03
N GLY A 100 2.34 -6.17 6.78
CA GLY A 100 1.21 -6.91 6.24
C GLY A 100 0.94 -6.60 4.77
N ARG A 101 -0.01 -7.37 4.22
CA ARG A 101 -0.45 -7.25 2.84
C ARG A 101 -1.76 -6.48 2.75
N VAL A 102 -1.81 -5.51 1.83
CA VAL A 102 -3.05 -4.78 1.54
C VAL A 102 -4.00 -5.68 0.77
N ARG A 103 -5.21 -5.87 1.31
CA ARG A 103 -6.24 -6.76 0.72
C ARG A 103 -7.30 -5.99 -0.03
N PHE A 104 -7.76 -4.87 0.52
CA PHE A 104 -8.83 -4.07 -0.03
C PHE A 104 -8.53 -2.60 0.13
N ARG A 105 -9.07 -1.79 -0.78
CA ARG A 105 -9.09 -0.35 -0.65
C ARG A 105 -10.52 0.17 -0.67
N TYR A 106 -10.78 1.21 0.11
CA TYR A 106 -11.98 2.01 0.06
C TYR A 106 -11.60 3.44 -0.32
N ARG A 107 -12.24 3.96 -1.33
CA ARG A 107 -12.02 5.33 -1.79
C ARG A 107 -13.18 6.21 -1.35
N PRO A 108 -12.98 7.12 -0.38
CA PRO A 108 -14.03 8.02 0.08
C PRO A 108 -14.56 8.89 -1.06
N ARG A 109 -15.84 9.24 -0.97
CA ARG A 109 -16.47 10.12 -1.95
C ARG A 109 -15.87 11.53 -1.86
N ARG A 110 -15.54 12.11 -3.02
CA ARG A 110 -15.03 13.48 -3.09
C ARG A 110 -16.19 14.48 -2.92
N PRO A 111 -15.94 15.66 -2.28
CA PRO A 111 -16.99 16.65 -2.02
C PRO A 111 -17.73 17.15 -3.26
N GLY A 112 -17.16 17.11 -4.45
CA GLY A 112 -17.77 17.58 -5.68
C GLY A 112 -18.67 16.59 -6.40
N GLN A 113 -18.79 15.34 -5.94
CA GLN A 113 -19.56 14.29 -6.60
C GLN A 113 -21.01 14.32 -6.15
N ARG A 114 -21.82 15.17 -6.80
CA ARG A 114 -23.23 15.36 -6.43
C ARG A 114 -24.23 14.78 -7.43
N SER A 115 -23.82 14.50 -8.68
CA SER A 115 -24.77 13.94 -9.64
C SER A 115 -25.09 12.47 -9.30
N PRO A 116 -26.33 12.02 -9.55
CA PRO A 116 -26.69 10.61 -9.30
C PRO A 116 -25.79 9.60 -10.04
N LEU A 117 -25.38 9.93 -11.27
CA LEU A 117 -24.48 9.08 -12.04
C LEU A 117 -23.06 9.03 -11.43
N ALA A 118 -22.56 10.17 -10.96
CA ALA A 118 -21.25 10.23 -10.30
C ALA A 118 -21.27 9.46 -8.98
N VAL A 119 -22.34 9.57 -8.20
CA VAL A 119 -22.51 8.82 -6.95
C VAL A 119 -22.61 7.32 -7.21
N ALA A 120 -23.35 6.92 -8.23
CA ALA A 120 -23.47 5.51 -8.61
C ALA A 120 -22.13 4.95 -9.08
N ALA A 121 -21.40 5.69 -9.92
CA ALA A 121 -20.08 5.28 -10.38
C ALA A 121 -19.10 5.15 -9.21
N TRP A 122 -19.14 6.11 -8.27
CA TRP A 122 -18.33 6.04 -7.06
C TRP A 122 -18.69 4.79 -6.23
N ALA A 123 -19.96 4.53 -5.99
CA ALA A 123 -20.42 3.40 -5.18
C ALA A 123 -19.93 2.05 -5.76
N LEU A 124 -19.94 1.93 -7.10
CA LEU A 124 -19.47 0.72 -7.77
C LEU A 124 -17.97 0.51 -7.68
N SER A 125 -17.20 1.59 -7.52
CA SER A 125 -15.72 1.53 -7.53
C SER A 125 -15.08 1.82 -6.17
N ALA A 126 -15.87 2.20 -5.16
CA ALA A 126 -15.33 2.68 -3.87
C ALA A 126 -14.55 1.61 -3.12
N ALA A 127 -15.06 0.38 -3.11
CA ALA A 127 -14.40 -0.73 -2.43
C ALA A 127 -13.94 -1.76 -3.47
N ARG A 128 -12.63 -1.99 -3.55
CA ARG A 128 -12.05 -2.94 -4.50
C ARG A 128 -10.94 -3.76 -3.83
N PRO A 129 -10.80 -5.04 -4.21
CA PRO A 129 -9.65 -5.81 -3.79
C PRO A 129 -8.37 -5.22 -4.40
N VAL A 130 -7.30 -5.23 -3.63
CA VAL A 130 -5.96 -4.90 -4.11
C VAL A 130 -5.28 -6.21 -4.43
N LEU A 131 -5.13 -6.49 -5.72
CA LEU A 131 -4.64 -7.76 -6.19
C LEU A 131 -3.11 -7.78 -6.26
N SER A 132 -2.56 -8.96 -6.01
CA SER A 132 -1.17 -9.22 -6.31
C SER A 132 -0.97 -9.21 -7.83
N ASP A 133 0.02 -8.47 -8.30
CA ASP A 133 0.32 -8.37 -9.72
C ASP A 133 1.81 -8.56 -9.98
N ARG A 134 2.16 -9.79 -10.34
CA ARG A 134 3.54 -10.14 -10.68
C ARG A 134 4.03 -9.44 -11.94
N SER A 135 3.13 -9.12 -12.86
CA SER A 135 3.51 -8.40 -14.07
C SER A 135 3.88 -6.95 -13.76
N ALA A 136 3.18 -6.32 -12.83
CA ALA A 136 3.57 -5.01 -12.31
C ALA A 136 4.96 -5.06 -11.67
N SER A 137 5.23 -6.07 -10.85
CA SER A 137 6.55 -6.25 -10.23
C SER A 137 7.66 -6.37 -11.27
N ARG A 138 7.43 -7.10 -12.35
CA ARG A 138 8.42 -7.24 -13.44
C ARG A 138 8.65 -5.91 -14.14
N ARG A 139 7.59 -5.15 -14.43
CA ARG A 139 7.72 -3.83 -15.07
C ARG A 139 8.51 -2.88 -14.17
N LEU A 140 8.24 -2.90 -12.88
CA LEU A 140 8.92 -2.05 -11.91
C LEU A 140 10.40 -2.40 -11.78
N ARG A 141 10.74 -3.69 -11.82
CA ARG A 141 12.14 -4.13 -11.77
C ARG A 141 12.96 -3.69 -12.99
N ALA A 142 12.30 -3.47 -14.11
CA ALA A 142 12.95 -3.03 -15.35
C ALA A 142 13.31 -1.54 -15.38
N ARG A 143 12.95 -0.79 -14.35
CA ARG A 143 13.26 0.66 -14.25
C ARG A 143 14.72 0.94 -13.88
#